data_e8696a5b77cfe22fae2ec35cf314eaa1
#
_entry.id   e8696a5b77cfe22fae2ec35cf314eaa1
#
_cell.length_a   1.000
_cell.length_b   1.000
_cell.length_c   1.000
_cell.angle_alpha   90.00
_cell.angle_beta   90.00
_cell.angle_gamma   90.00
#
_symmetry.space_group_name_H-M   'P 1'
#
loop_
_entity.id
_entity.type
_entity.pdbx_description
1 polymer ?
#
loop_
_entity_poly.entity_id
_entity_poly.type
_entity_poly.pdbx_seq_one_letter_code
_entity_poly.pdbx_strand_id
1 'polypeptide(L)'
;MPTRLLLLIAALGLLMALPAGARAADYVPDEVIVRYEPGTGGGVAADVAEDAGAQPIAPLPGGSEQLQIEDGDSVRETISELRQDPNVVYAVPNWRAHAAADAPNDPDAVRQWNLFGPYGINLVEAWTLAEGLGAPGGRGALVAVLDSGVAYERHGRFRRAPDLRRSTFVHPWDFIGHDRHANDAYGHGTHVAGTIAQTTNNHLATAGIAFNAKIMPLRVLDAIGEGDSAAIARAVRFAVRHHADVINLSLEFPAEVRSAEIPDVLSAIRYAHRRCVVVVAAAGNQTDVAVAYPARAQSVIAVGATTETGCQADYSNSGRRLDVSAPGGGVDAPNDDSAWDIAHCDPDASGLPIFQQTFIHGGVRQFGLPRIYEGTSMAAPHVSAIAALLIATGRLGAHPSPGELEQHIEATARQTENPDRYGAGLIDAAAALR
;
A
#
# COMPACT_ATOMS: atom_id res chain seq x y z
N MET A 1 14.30 56.70 42.74
CA MET A 1 13.00 56.99 42.13
C MET A 1 12.99 56.46 40.70
N PRO A 2 11.92 55.82 40.23
CA PRO A 2 11.50 54.47 40.65
C PRO A 2 11.74 53.43 39.53
N THR A 3 11.94 52.21 39.98
CA THR A 3 12.06 50.94 39.27
C THR A 3 10.78 50.66 38.46
N ARG A 4 10.90 50.30 37.17
CA ARG A 4 9.82 49.69 36.38
C ARG A 4 10.12 48.23 36.14
N LEU A 5 9.33 47.40 36.80
CA LEU A 5 9.24 45.96 36.72
C LEU A 5 8.58 45.59 35.38
N LEU A 6 9.29 44.96 34.45
CA LEU A 6 8.72 44.38 33.25
C LEU A 6 8.27 42.94 33.56
N LEU A 7 6.97 42.73 33.56
CA LEU A 7 6.35 41.40 33.61
C LEU A 7 6.53 40.76 32.21
N LEU A 8 7.34 39.69 32.13
CA LEU A 8 7.33 38.75 31.04
C LEU A 8 6.16 37.80 31.20
N ILE A 9 5.13 37.93 30.37
CA ILE A 9 4.07 36.94 30.22
C ILE A 9 4.62 35.85 29.31
N ALA A 10 4.99 34.71 29.89
CA ALA A 10 5.27 33.49 29.12
C ALA A 10 3.93 32.91 28.66
N ALA A 11 3.64 33.07 27.38
CA ALA A 11 2.57 32.34 26.72
C ALA A 11 2.99 30.86 26.58
N LEU A 12 2.50 30.01 27.44
CA LEU A 12 2.60 28.57 27.35
C LEU A 12 1.65 28.13 26.22
N GLY A 13 2.22 27.90 25.04
CA GLY A 13 1.50 27.28 23.93
C GLY A 13 1.18 25.84 24.29
N LEU A 14 -0.07 25.57 24.61
CA LEU A 14 -0.61 24.23 24.75
C LEU A 14 -0.63 23.59 23.36
N LEU A 15 0.40 22.83 23.01
CA LEU A 15 0.34 21.90 21.88
C LEU A 15 -0.71 20.84 22.27
N MET A 16 -1.93 20.98 21.71
CA MET A 16 -2.86 19.86 21.69
C MET A 16 -2.23 18.80 20.76
N ALA A 17 -1.68 17.76 21.35
CA ALA A 17 -1.40 16.52 20.64
C ALA A 17 -2.76 16.02 20.12
N LEU A 18 -2.93 16.01 18.81
CA LEU A 18 -4.05 15.30 18.18
C LEU A 18 -3.92 13.83 18.59
N PRO A 19 -5.00 13.19 19.04
CA PRO A 19 -4.93 11.78 19.39
C PRO A 19 -4.46 11.02 18.15
N ALA A 20 -3.45 10.17 18.31
CA ALA A 20 -3.06 9.18 17.32
C ALA A 20 -4.33 8.48 16.87
N GLY A 21 -4.61 8.51 15.55
CA GLY A 21 -5.83 7.97 15.00
C GLY A 21 -6.03 6.53 15.47
N ALA A 22 -7.10 6.32 16.26
CA ALA A 22 -7.47 5.00 16.70
C ALA A 22 -7.74 4.16 15.44
N ARG A 23 -6.99 3.05 15.27
CA ARG A 23 -7.37 1.98 14.34
C ARG A 23 -8.86 1.72 14.57
N ALA A 24 -9.65 1.69 13.50
CA ALA A 24 -11.00 1.12 13.59
C ALA A 24 -10.81 -0.29 14.16
N ALA A 25 -11.28 -0.49 15.38
CA ALA A 25 -11.01 -1.74 16.07
C ALA A 25 -11.76 -2.87 15.37
N ASP A 26 -11.13 -4.04 15.26
CA ASP A 26 -11.74 -5.25 14.66
C ASP A 26 -12.87 -5.81 15.55
N TYR A 27 -13.46 -4.98 16.39
CA TYR A 27 -14.57 -5.28 17.29
C TYR A 27 -15.68 -4.24 17.17
N VAL A 28 -16.84 -4.55 17.65
CA VAL A 28 -17.98 -3.61 17.68
C VAL A 28 -17.64 -2.48 18.65
N PRO A 29 -17.70 -1.21 18.22
CA PRO A 29 -17.45 -0.08 19.13
C PRO A 29 -18.41 -0.11 20.31
N ASP A 30 -17.90 0.26 21.47
CA ASP A 30 -18.65 0.41 22.71
C ASP A 30 -19.37 -0.87 23.19
N GLU A 31 -18.92 -2.07 22.72
CA GLU A 31 -19.46 -3.34 23.16
C GLU A 31 -18.39 -4.26 23.76
N VAL A 32 -18.73 -4.91 24.87
CA VAL A 32 -17.93 -5.94 25.53
C VAL A 32 -18.75 -7.19 25.81
N ILE A 33 -18.07 -8.35 25.85
CA ILE A 33 -18.66 -9.62 26.28
C ILE A 33 -18.03 -9.97 27.63
N VAL A 34 -18.87 -10.14 28.65
CA VAL A 34 -18.44 -10.53 30.00
C VAL A 34 -19.00 -11.90 30.37
N ARG A 35 -18.26 -12.65 31.14
CA ARG A 35 -18.74 -13.87 31.82
C ARG A 35 -18.50 -13.74 33.31
N TYR A 36 -19.56 -13.97 34.07
CA TYR A 36 -19.52 -13.97 35.52
C TYR A 36 -19.26 -15.36 36.08
N GLU A 37 -18.78 -15.42 37.33
CA GLU A 37 -18.57 -16.65 38.08
C GLU A 37 -19.92 -17.40 38.27
N PRO A 38 -19.89 -18.76 38.22
CA PRO A 38 -21.11 -19.55 38.46
C PRO A 38 -21.75 -19.28 39.81
N GLY A 39 -22.96 -18.79 39.80
CA GLY A 39 -23.71 -18.46 41.05
C GLY A 39 -23.75 -16.96 41.35
N THR A 40 -23.12 -16.11 40.54
CA THR A 40 -23.32 -14.67 40.64
C THR A 40 -24.76 -14.32 40.33
N GLY A 41 -25.45 -13.73 41.33
CA GLY A 41 -26.83 -13.30 41.18
C GLY A 41 -26.97 -12.16 40.16
N GLY A 42 -28.09 -12.09 39.46
CA GLY A 42 -28.33 -11.08 38.44
C GLY A 42 -28.20 -9.62 38.93
N GLY A 43 -28.53 -9.36 40.19
CA GLY A 43 -28.31 -8.04 40.79
C GLY A 43 -26.81 -7.69 40.93
N VAL A 44 -25.99 -8.64 41.40
CA VAL A 44 -24.52 -8.42 41.50
C VAL A 44 -23.91 -8.26 40.12
N ALA A 45 -24.34 -9.03 39.10
CA ALA A 45 -23.87 -8.90 37.74
C ALA A 45 -24.21 -7.51 37.14
N ALA A 46 -25.42 -7.01 37.44
CA ALA A 46 -25.82 -5.67 37.01
C ALA A 46 -25.00 -4.56 37.68
N ASP A 47 -24.75 -4.69 38.99
CA ASP A 47 -23.92 -3.74 39.74
C ASP A 47 -22.48 -3.70 39.21
N VAL A 48 -21.88 -4.86 38.88
CA VAL A 48 -20.53 -4.98 38.29
C VAL A 48 -20.47 -4.33 36.90
N ALA A 49 -21.52 -4.50 36.08
CA ALA A 49 -21.59 -3.86 34.77
C ALA A 49 -21.73 -2.35 34.88
N GLU A 50 -22.59 -1.87 35.80
CA GLU A 50 -22.81 -0.44 36.04
C GLU A 50 -21.56 0.23 36.61
N ASP A 51 -20.84 -0.40 37.55
CA ASP A 51 -19.57 0.10 38.09
C ASP A 51 -18.49 0.28 37.02
N ALA A 52 -18.54 -0.55 35.94
CA ALA A 52 -17.66 -0.45 34.80
C ALA A 52 -18.24 0.42 33.65
N GLY A 53 -19.25 1.26 33.92
CA GLY A 53 -19.85 2.18 32.96
C GLY A 53 -20.61 1.52 31.81
N ALA A 54 -21.06 0.28 31.99
CA ALA A 54 -21.71 -0.49 30.94
C ALA A 54 -23.07 -1.04 31.37
N GLN A 55 -23.95 -1.30 30.38
CA GLN A 55 -25.30 -1.83 30.61
C GLN A 55 -25.51 -3.13 29.84
N PRO A 56 -26.24 -4.12 30.41
CA PRO A 56 -26.55 -5.35 29.70
C PRO A 56 -27.44 -5.13 28.48
N ILE A 57 -27.02 -5.69 27.33
CA ILE A 57 -27.82 -5.67 26.10
C ILE A 57 -28.55 -7.01 25.92
N ALA A 58 -27.82 -8.13 26.04
CA ALA A 58 -28.35 -9.45 25.78
C ALA A 58 -27.56 -10.56 26.48
N PRO A 59 -28.27 -11.59 27.01
CA PRO A 59 -27.59 -12.79 27.45
C PRO A 59 -27.09 -13.63 26.26
N LEU A 60 -25.92 -14.25 26.44
CA LEU A 60 -25.30 -15.11 25.43
C LEU A 60 -25.36 -16.61 25.88
N PRO A 61 -25.39 -17.55 24.94
CA PRO A 61 -25.27 -18.96 25.24
C PRO A 61 -24.05 -19.28 26.07
N GLY A 62 -24.19 -20.10 27.12
CA GLY A 62 -23.04 -20.46 27.98
C GLY A 62 -22.86 -19.56 29.21
N GLY A 63 -23.77 -18.62 29.45
CA GLY A 63 -23.79 -17.78 30.66
C GLY A 63 -22.86 -16.56 30.59
N SER A 64 -22.53 -16.13 29.40
CA SER A 64 -21.92 -14.82 29.15
C SER A 64 -23.00 -13.78 28.85
N GLU A 65 -22.63 -12.51 28.91
CA GLU A 65 -23.53 -11.39 28.67
C GLU A 65 -22.84 -10.35 27.78
N GLN A 66 -23.60 -9.76 26.85
CA GLN A 66 -23.16 -8.65 26.02
C GLN A 66 -23.55 -7.35 26.72
N LEU A 67 -22.59 -6.46 26.88
CA LEU A 67 -22.78 -5.14 27.50
C LEU A 67 -22.51 -4.02 26.50
N GLN A 68 -23.24 -2.91 26.63
CA GLN A 68 -23.03 -1.64 25.96
C GLN A 68 -22.32 -0.67 26.91
N ILE A 69 -21.28 0.00 26.49
CA ILE A 69 -20.59 1.06 27.22
C ILE A 69 -21.36 2.36 27.03
N GLU A 70 -21.65 3.07 28.11
CA GLU A 70 -22.47 4.31 28.09
C GLU A 70 -21.73 5.55 28.58
N ASP A 71 -20.68 5.40 29.35
CA ASP A 71 -19.95 6.52 30.00
C ASP A 71 -18.91 7.19 29.09
N GLY A 72 -18.65 6.64 27.91
CA GLY A 72 -17.70 7.13 26.93
C GLY A 72 -16.28 6.61 27.14
N ASP A 73 -16.09 5.63 28.02
CA ASP A 73 -14.83 4.92 28.16
C ASP A 73 -14.52 4.04 26.94
N SER A 74 -13.26 3.75 26.71
CA SER A 74 -12.88 2.85 25.63
C SER A 74 -13.17 1.39 26.02
N VAL A 75 -13.46 0.56 25.02
CA VAL A 75 -13.63 -0.91 25.20
C VAL A 75 -12.48 -1.54 25.99
N ARG A 76 -11.27 -1.00 25.87
CA ARG A 76 -10.10 -1.49 26.62
C ARG A 76 -10.14 -1.11 28.09
N GLU A 77 -10.56 0.09 28.40
CA GLU A 77 -10.70 0.58 29.79
C GLU A 77 -11.79 -0.20 30.51
N THR A 78 -12.99 -0.27 29.95
CA THR A 78 -14.10 -1.07 30.49
C THR A 78 -13.72 -2.54 30.72
N ILE A 79 -13.01 -3.18 29.76
CA ILE A 79 -12.50 -4.55 29.94
C ILE A 79 -11.51 -4.64 31.14
N SER A 80 -10.66 -3.63 31.30
CA SER A 80 -9.70 -3.60 32.40
C SER A 80 -10.39 -3.49 33.73
N GLU A 81 -11.45 -2.71 33.84
CA GLU A 81 -12.25 -2.54 35.03
C GLU A 81 -13.05 -3.81 35.37
N LEU A 82 -13.79 -4.34 34.40
CA LEU A 82 -14.52 -5.61 34.57
C LEU A 82 -13.62 -6.74 35.07
N ARG A 83 -12.41 -6.85 34.58
CA ARG A 83 -11.45 -7.91 34.99
C ARG A 83 -10.91 -7.76 36.39
N GLN A 84 -11.09 -6.62 37.04
CA GLN A 84 -10.68 -6.41 38.43
C GLN A 84 -11.72 -6.95 39.44
N ASP A 85 -12.97 -7.15 39.00
CA ASP A 85 -14.01 -7.69 39.85
C ASP A 85 -13.87 -9.22 40.03
N PRO A 86 -13.88 -9.73 41.28
CA PRO A 86 -13.73 -11.16 41.56
C PRO A 86 -14.87 -12.03 41.05
N ASN A 87 -16.02 -11.45 40.72
CA ASN A 87 -17.15 -12.17 40.12
C ASN A 87 -17.02 -12.32 38.60
N VAL A 88 -15.98 -11.79 37.97
CA VAL A 88 -15.77 -11.85 36.52
C VAL A 88 -14.75 -12.92 36.14
N VAL A 89 -15.17 -13.89 35.34
CA VAL A 89 -14.29 -14.94 34.80
C VAL A 89 -13.44 -14.37 33.66
N TYR A 90 -14.09 -13.64 32.73
CA TYR A 90 -13.41 -12.91 31.63
C TYR A 90 -14.28 -11.75 31.16
N ALA A 91 -13.62 -10.76 30.61
CA ALA A 91 -14.21 -9.70 29.77
C ALA A 91 -13.37 -9.56 28.51
N VAL A 92 -14.02 -9.50 27.34
CA VAL A 92 -13.35 -9.43 26.03
C VAL A 92 -14.12 -8.51 25.10
N PRO A 93 -13.49 -7.93 24.06
CA PRO A 93 -14.23 -7.19 23.03
C PRO A 93 -15.25 -8.06 22.31
N ASN A 94 -16.35 -7.49 21.83
CA ASN A 94 -17.22 -8.15 20.88
C ASN A 94 -16.58 -8.11 19.49
N TRP A 95 -15.76 -9.12 19.19
CA TRP A 95 -15.01 -9.19 17.95
C TRP A 95 -15.92 -9.37 16.73
N ARG A 96 -15.66 -8.61 15.68
CA ARG A 96 -16.31 -8.79 14.38
C ARG A 96 -15.72 -9.98 13.67
N ALA A 97 -16.58 -10.88 13.22
CA ALA A 97 -16.21 -11.94 12.30
C ALA A 97 -16.57 -11.51 10.88
N HIS A 98 -15.65 -11.70 9.96
CA HIS A 98 -15.86 -11.48 8.54
C HIS A 98 -15.94 -12.84 7.83
N ALA A 99 -16.72 -12.91 6.75
CA ALA A 99 -16.62 -14.04 5.84
C ALA A 99 -15.18 -14.15 5.37
N ALA A 100 -14.57 -15.33 5.44
CA ALA A 100 -13.25 -15.55 4.88
C ALA A 100 -13.34 -15.26 3.38
N ALA A 101 -12.64 -14.22 2.91
CA ALA A 101 -12.55 -13.97 1.50
C ALA A 101 -11.78 -15.12 0.85
N ASP A 102 -12.30 -15.63 -0.27
CA ASP A 102 -11.64 -16.70 -0.99
C ASP A 102 -10.31 -16.20 -1.57
N ALA A 103 -9.24 -16.95 -1.34
CA ALA A 103 -7.99 -16.74 -2.04
C ALA A 103 -8.24 -16.87 -3.57
N PRO A 104 -7.48 -16.15 -4.41
CA PRO A 104 -7.64 -16.26 -5.85
C PRO A 104 -7.39 -17.69 -6.32
N ASN A 105 -8.12 -18.10 -7.36
CA ASN A 105 -8.00 -19.46 -7.92
C ASN A 105 -6.82 -19.62 -8.89
N ASP A 106 -5.97 -18.62 -8.97
CA ASP A 106 -4.77 -18.59 -9.82
C ASP A 106 -3.68 -19.47 -9.17
N PRO A 107 -3.15 -20.48 -9.89
CA PRO A 107 -2.37 -21.55 -9.26
C PRO A 107 -1.05 -21.10 -8.62
N ASP A 108 -0.45 -20.02 -9.12
CA ASP A 108 0.79 -19.47 -8.57
C ASP A 108 0.55 -18.32 -7.56
N ALA A 109 -0.71 -17.97 -7.24
CA ALA A 109 -1.01 -16.97 -6.24
C ALA A 109 -0.41 -17.33 -4.85
N VAL A 110 -0.28 -18.61 -4.54
CA VAL A 110 0.36 -19.10 -3.30
C VAL A 110 1.83 -18.69 -3.17
N ARG A 111 2.47 -18.29 -4.28
CA ARG A 111 3.85 -17.80 -4.30
C ARG A 111 3.96 -16.30 -4.08
N GLN A 112 2.82 -15.58 -4.17
CA GLN A 112 2.76 -14.13 -4.03
C GLN A 112 2.69 -13.72 -2.55
N TRP A 113 3.79 -13.97 -1.82
CA TRP A 113 3.94 -13.59 -0.42
C TRP A 113 3.68 -12.10 -0.19
N ASN A 114 4.02 -11.27 -1.19
CA ASN A 114 3.83 -9.83 -1.22
C ASN A 114 2.37 -9.39 -1.12
N LEU A 115 1.45 -10.24 -1.54
CA LEU A 115 0.00 -9.97 -1.50
C LEU A 115 -0.69 -10.62 -0.30
N PHE A 116 -0.29 -11.86 0.04
CA PHE A 116 -1.02 -12.76 0.94
C PHE A 116 -0.21 -13.21 2.17
N GLY A 117 1.10 -12.97 2.20
CA GLY A 117 1.96 -13.33 3.31
C GLY A 117 1.82 -12.41 4.54
N PRO A 118 2.46 -12.77 5.66
CA PRO A 118 2.41 -11.99 6.91
C PRO A 118 2.88 -10.54 6.75
N TYR A 119 3.89 -10.33 5.91
CA TYR A 119 4.40 -9.01 5.54
C TYR A 119 3.96 -8.57 4.13
N GLY A 120 2.91 -9.20 3.61
CA GLY A 120 2.19 -8.76 2.43
C GLY A 120 1.25 -7.60 2.73
N ILE A 121 0.50 -7.16 1.73
CA ILE A 121 -0.34 -5.96 1.78
C ILE A 121 -1.78 -6.21 2.25
N ASN A 122 -2.12 -7.36 2.82
CA ASN A 122 -3.50 -7.73 3.25
C ASN A 122 -4.55 -7.67 2.12
N LEU A 123 -4.19 -8.18 0.94
CA LEU A 123 -4.96 -7.95 -0.27
C LEU A 123 -6.34 -8.63 -0.27
N VAL A 124 -6.49 -9.82 0.31
CA VAL A 124 -7.77 -10.57 0.30
C VAL A 124 -8.89 -9.76 0.96
N GLU A 125 -8.61 -9.18 2.12
CA GLU A 125 -9.56 -8.31 2.81
C GLU A 125 -9.81 -7.02 2.04
N ALA A 126 -8.77 -6.42 1.46
CA ALA A 126 -8.91 -5.23 0.62
C ALA A 126 -9.85 -5.46 -0.56
N TRP A 127 -9.81 -6.63 -1.20
CA TRP A 127 -10.74 -6.97 -2.28
C TRP A 127 -12.20 -7.08 -1.79
N THR A 128 -12.40 -7.70 -0.63
CA THR A 128 -13.74 -7.78 0.00
C THR A 128 -14.30 -6.37 0.28
N LEU A 129 -13.48 -5.50 0.83
CA LEU A 129 -13.86 -4.11 1.09
C LEU A 129 -14.16 -3.35 -0.21
N ALA A 130 -13.30 -3.49 -1.23
CA ALA A 130 -13.50 -2.84 -2.52
C ALA A 130 -14.76 -3.34 -3.25
N GLU A 131 -15.09 -4.62 -3.13
CA GLU A 131 -16.34 -5.19 -3.64
C GLU A 131 -17.55 -4.60 -2.91
N GLY A 132 -17.52 -4.56 -1.58
CA GLY A 132 -18.56 -3.96 -0.76
C GLY A 132 -18.80 -2.47 -1.05
N LEU A 133 -17.75 -1.77 -1.49
CA LEU A 133 -17.81 -0.37 -1.93
C LEU A 133 -18.18 -0.20 -3.43
N GLY A 134 -18.51 -1.30 -4.14
CA GLY A 134 -18.97 -1.27 -5.52
C GLY A 134 -17.88 -1.17 -6.59
N ALA A 135 -16.60 -1.27 -6.20
CA ALA A 135 -15.46 -1.17 -7.10
C ALA A 135 -14.53 -2.40 -7.04
N PRO A 136 -15.04 -3.62 -7.29
CA PRO A 136 -14.25 -4.83 -7.20
C PRO A 136 -12.98 -4.74 -8.06
N GLY A 137 -11.82 -5.00 -7.43
CA GLY A 137 -10.53 -4.96 -8.11
C GLY A 137 -10.19 -3.62 -8.76
N GLY A 138 -10.65 -2.49 -8.20
CA GLY A 138 -10.31 -1.15 -8.70
C GLY A 138 -11.03 -0.76 -10.00
N ARG A 139 -12.20 -1.34 -10.27
CA ARG A 139 -12.99 -1.04 -11.46
C ARG A 139 -13.30 0.45 -11.58
N GLY A 140 -12.86 1.06 -12.67
CA GLY A 140 -13.07 2.48 -12.97
C GLY A 140 -11.76 3.26 -13.00
N ALA A 141 -10.77 2.89 -12.20
CA ALA A 141 -9.47 3.56 -12.17
C ALA A 141 -8.64 3.32 -13.43
N LEU A 142 -7.78 4.28 -13.75
CA LEU A 142 -6.83 4.24 -14.86
C LEU A 142 -5.40 4.50 -14.36
N VAL A 143 -4.53 3.49 -14.49
CA VAL A 143 -3.12 3.58 -14.11
C VAL A 143 -2.25 3.66 -15.37
N ALA A 144 -1.47 4.73 -15.50
CA ALA A 144 -0.45 4.85 -16.52
C ALA A 144 0.85 4.21 -16.03
N VAL A 145 1.37 3.24 -16.79
CA VAL A 145 2.64 2.56 -16.49
C VAL A 145 3.70 3.09 -17.46
N LEU A 146 4.60 3.93 -16.93
CA LEU A 146 5.72 4.52 -17.67
C LEU A 146 6.95 3.64 -17.47
N ASP A 147 7.22 2.76 -18.44
CA ASP A 147 8.18 1.68 -18.29
C ASP A 147 8.73 1.21 -19.67
N SER A 148 9.24 0.00 -19.76
CA SER A 148 9.72 -0.65 -20.99
C SER A 148 8.61 -1.07 -21.99
N GLY A 149 7.36 -0.71 -21.68
CA GLY A 149 6.16 -1.15 -22.38
C GLY A 149 5.45 -2.29 -21.63
N VAL A 150 4.39 -2.84 -22.24
CA VAL A 150 3.63 -3.97 -21.70
C VAL A 150 3.37 -4.99 -22.78
N ALA A 151 3.36 -6.28 -22.46
CA ALA A 151 2.98 -7.35 -23.39
C ALA A 151 1.44 -7.46 -23.51
N TYR A 152 0.78 -6.41 -24.01
CA TYR A 152 -0.69 -6.25 -24.01
C TYR A 152 -1.37 -6.65 -25.31
N GLU A 153 -0.63 -6.76 -26.41
CA GLU A 153 -1.19 -7.04 -27.74
C GLU A 153 -0.36 -8.02 -28.55
N ARG A 154 -0.93 -8.46 -29.66
CA ARG A 154 -0.20 -9.19 -30.71
C ARG A 154 0.14 -8.23 -31.87
N HIS A 155 1.40 -7.81 -31.92
CA HIS A 155 1.91 -6.93 -32.98
C HIS A 155 3.32 -7.38 -33.45
N GLY A 156 3.52 -7.62 -34.73
CA GLY A 156 4.81 -8.08 -35.27
C GLY A 156 5.36 -9.31 -34.53
N ARG A 157 6.53 -9.16 -33.91
CA ARG A 157 7.16 -10.20 -33.11
C ARG A 157 6.57 -10.36 -31.70
N PHE A 158 5.87 -9.35 -31.21
CA PHE A 158 5.32 -9.31 -29.86
C PHE A 158 4.07 -10.19 -29.70
N ARG A 159 3.83 -10.65 -28.51
CA ARG A 159 2.64 -11.42 -28.14
C ARG A 159 2.07 -10.87 -26.86
N ARG A 160 0.76 -10.93 -26.73
CA ARG A 160 0.08 -10.61 -25.49
C ARG A 160 0.41 -11.69 -24.45
N ALA A 161 0.76 -11.25 -23.24
CA ALA A 161 0.94 -12.15 -22.10
C ALA A 161 -0.34 -12.93 -21.82
N PRO A 162 -0.27 -14.26 -21.64
CA PRO A 162 -1.46 -15.09 -21.44
C PRO A 162 -2.35 -14.63 -20.31
N ASP A 163 -1.73 -14.20 -19.22
CA ASP A 163 -2.41 -13.79 -18.00
C ASP A 163 -2.81 -12.30 -17.97
N LEU A 164 -2.60 -11.57 -19.03
CA LEU A 164 -3.13 -10.23 -19.25
C LEU A 164 -4.33 -10.21 -20.23
N ARG A 165 -4.90 -11.39 -20.56
CA ARG A 165 -5.92 -11.48 -21.63
C ARG A 165 -7.21 -10.73 -21.32
N ARG A 166 -7.62 -10.64 -20.07
CA ARG A 166 -8.83 -9.94 -19.65
C ARG A 166 -8.57 -8.54 -19.13
N SER A 167 -7.30 -8.18 -18.90
CA SER A 167 -6.92 -6.83 -18.50
C SER A 167 -7.23 -5.82 -19.59
N THR A 168 -7.67 -4.64 -19.22
CA THR A 168 -8.08 -3.58 -20.13
C THR A 168 -6.93 -2.60 -20.36
N PHE A 169 -6.55 -2.42 -21.60
CA PHE A 169 -5.51 -1.49 -22.02
C PHE A 169 -6.10 -0.35 -22.84
N VAL A 170 -5.70 0.89 -22.51
CA VAL A 170 -6.19 2.11 -23.17
C VAL A 170 -5.05 3.07 -23.45
N HIS A 171 -5.17 3.84 -24.53
CA HIS A 171 -4.24 4.91 -24.90
C HIS A 171 -2.75 4.51 -24.88
N PRO A 172 -2.34 3.35 -25.40
CA PRO A 172 -0.92 2.98 -25.43
C PRO A 172 -0.13 3.96 -26.30
N TRP A 173 1.12 4.24 -25.89
CA TRP A 173 2.04 5.05 -26.69
C TRP A 173 3.50 4.68 -26.43
N ASP A 174 4.26 4.50 -27.50
CA ASP A 174 5.70 4.27 -27.47
C ASP A 174 6.46 5.57 -27.72
N PHE A 175 7.12 6.11 -26.68
CA PHE A 175 7.94 7.33 -26.77
C PHE A 175 9.35 7.06 -27.29
N ILE A 176 9.74 5.79 -27.40
CA ILE A 176 11.02 5.35 -27.99
C ILE A 176 10.83 5.10 -29.48
N GLY A 177 9.80 4.33 -29.85
CA GLY A 177 9.47 4.00 -31.25
C GLY A 177 8.62 5.06 -31.96
N HIS A 178 8.06 6.03 -31.22
CA HIS A 178 7.18 7.11 -31.71
C HIS A 178 5.90 6.61 -32.41
N ASP A 179 5.29 5.55 -31.85
CA ASP A 179 4.05 4.97 -32.38
C ASP A 179 3.05 4.60 -31.27
N ARG A 180 1.96 3.89 -31.64
CA ARG A 180 0.89 3.49 -30.70
C ARG A 180 1.07 2.07 -30.16
N HIS A 181 2.22 1.46 -30.37
CA HIS A 181 2.49 0.08 -30.01
C HIS A 181 3.51 -0.01 -28.86
N ALA A 182 3.07 0.37 -27.66
CA ALA A 182 3.89 0.33 -26.45
C ALA A 182 4.18 -1.10 -25.96
N ASN A 183 4.60 -1.97 -26.88
CA ASN A 183 4.95 -3.36 -26.58
C ASN A 183 6.27 -3.43 -25.81
N ASP A 184 6.30 -4.31 -24.83
CA ASP A 184 7.47 -4.56 -24.01
C ASP A 184 8.53 -5.36 -24.80
N ALA A 185 9.77 -4.90 -24.74
CA ALA A 185 10.91 -5.59 -25.33
C ALA A 185 11.95 -6.04 -24.30
N TYR A 186 11.75 -5.72 -23.01
CA TYR A 186 12.63 -5.98 -21.90
C TYR A 186 12.02 -6.95 -20.87
N GLY A 187 10.72 -6.76 -20.54
CA GLY A 187 9.96 -7.61 -19.61
C GLY A 187 9.63 -6.94 -18.28
N HIS A 188 10.30 -5.84 -17.93
CA HIS A 188 10.12 -5.13 -16.68
C HIS A 188 8.73 -4.48 -16.60
N GLY A 189 8.31 -3.73 -17.60
CA GLY A 189 7.00 -3.08 -17.60
C GLY A 189 5.83 -4.05 -17.66
N THR A 190 6.01 -5.24 -18.26
CA THR A 190 5.01 -6.31 -18.20
C THR A 190 4.84 -6.85 -16.78
N HIS A 191 5.95 -7.03 -16.03
CA HIS A 191 5.93 -7.43 -14.64
C HIS A 191 5.24 -6.39 -13.76
N VAL A 192 5.63 -5.12 -13.89
CA VAL A 192 5.05 -3.98 -13.17
C VAL A 192 3.54 -3.86 -13.43
N ALA A 193 3.11 -3.90 -14.70
CA ALA A 193 1.70 -3.88 -15.07
C ALA A 193 0.94 -5.09 -14.52
N GLY A 194 1.59 -6.24 -14.43
CA GLY A 194 1.07 -7.47 -13.82
C GLY A 194 0.78 -7.29 -12.33
N THR A 195 1.71 -6.73 -11.57
CA THR A 195 1.50 -6.44 -10.15
C THR A 195 0.28 -5.53 -9.94
N ILE A 196 0.08 -4.54 -10.82
CA ILE A 196 -1.09 -3.67 -10.74
C ILE A 196 -2.37 -4.41 -11.15
N ALA A 197 -2.42 -5.03 -12.34
CA ALA A 197 -3.67 -5.44 -12.97
C ALA A 197 -3.60 -6.76 -13.74
N GLN A 198 -2.82 -7.74 -13.25
CA GLN A 198 -2.86 -9.11 -13.76
C GLN A 198 -4.30 -9.63 -13.72
N THR A 199 -4.70 -10.41 -14.73
CA THR A 199 -6.03 -11.01 -14.71
C THR A 199 -6.14 -12.00 -13.56
N THR A 200 -7.05 -11.76 -12.64
CA THR A 200 -7.22 -12.54 -11.41
C THR A 200 -8.45 -13.45 -11.53
N ASN A 201 -8.45 -14.57 -10.82
CA ASN A 201 -9.52 -15.58 -10.84
C ASN A 201 -9.77 -16.16 -12.26
N ASN A 202 -8.70 -16.50 -12.95
CA ASN A 202 -8.77 -17.05 -14.29
C ASN A 202 -8.15 -18.46 -14.44
N HIS A 203 -7.71 -19.06 -13.32
CA HIS A 203 -7.00 -20.34 -13.24
C HIS A 203 -5.64 -20.34 -13.97
N LEU A 204 -4.97 -19.18 -14.05
CA LEU A 204 -3.71 -19.05 -14.76
C LEU A 204 -2.74 -18.16 -13.99
N ALA A 205 -1.52 -18.63 -13.78
CA ALA A 205 -0.39 -17.96 -13.18
C ALA A 205 -0.72 -17.20 -11.86
N THR A 206 -0.75 -15.87 -11.87
CA THR A 206 -0.71 -15.02 -10.67
C THR A 206 -1.86 -14.01 -10.64
N ALA A 207 -2.07 -13.37 -9.49
CA ALA A 207 -3.07 -12.31 -9.30
C ALA A 207 -2.44 -10.91 -9.43
N GLY A 208 -3.27 -9.93 -9.84
CA GLY A 208 -2.96 -8.50 -9.78
C GLY A 208 -3.77 -7.79 -8.69
N ILE A 209 -3.24 -6.74 -8.12
CA ILE A 209 -3.83 -6.04 -6.96
C ILE A 209 -5.15 -5.34 -7.35
N ALA A 210 -5.09 -4.48 -8.36
CA ALA A 210 -6.25 -3.75 -8.90
C ALA A 210 -6.65 -4.35 -10.26
N PHE A 211 -6.99 -5.64 -10.28
CA PHE A 211 -7.14 -6.48 -11.48
C PHE A 211 -8.23 -6.03 -12.47
N ASN A 212 -9.15 -5.14 -12.07
CA ASN A 212 -10.15 -4.51 -12.93
C ASN A 212 -9.85 -3.04 -13.26
N ALA A 213 -8.73 -2.49 -12.80
CA ALA A 213 -8.26 -1.19 -13.24
C ALA A 213 -7.83 -1.25 -14.72
N LYS A 214 -7.94 -0.12 -15.40
CA LYS A 214 -7.40 0.04 -16.76
C LYS A 214 -5.93 0.38 -16.69
N ILE A 215 -5.14 -0.15 -17.60
CA ILE A 215 -3.72 0.19 -17.77
C ILE A 215 -3.53 1.03 -19.02
N MET A 216 -2.74 2.10 -18.89
CA MET A 216 -2.24 2.90 -20.02
C MET A 216 -0.75 2.58 -20.20
N PRO A 217 -0.37 1.72 -21.14
CA PRO A 217 1.03 1.40 -21.41
C PRO A 217 1.73 2.58 -22.09
N LEU A 218 2.76 3.13 -21.43
CA LEU A 218 3.57 4.21 -21.99
C LEU A 218 5.04 3.77 -21.98
N ARG A 219 5.55 3.41 -23.15
CA ARG A 219 6.92 2.96 -23.27
C ARG A 219 7.87 4.15 -23.29
N VAL A 220 8.71 4.24 -22.25
CA VAL A 220 9.73 5.28 -22.05
C VAL A 220 11.12 4.70 -21.85
N LEU A 221 11.22 3.37 -21.69
CA LEU A 221 12.46 2.62 -21.61
C LEU A 221 12.60 1.70 -22.83
N ASP A 222 13.81 1.48 -23.29
CA ASP A 222 14.12 0.67 -24.44
C ASP A 222 14.23 -0.84 -24.14
N ALA A 223 14.88 -1.62 -25.01
CA ALA A 223 15.02 -3.06 -24.87
C ALA A 223 16.11 -3.50 -23.86
N ILE A 224 16.86 -2.56 -23.31
CA ILE A 224 17.84 -2.82 -22.24
C ILE A 224 17.47 -2.10 -20.93
N GLY A 225 16.28 -1.48 -20.90
CA GLY A 225 15.75 -0.82 -19.70
C GLY A 225 16.22 0.62 -19.54
N GLU A 226 16.78 1.26 -20.58
CA GLU A 226 17.24 2.64 -20.54
C GLU A 226 16.27 3.60 -21.21
N GLY A 227 16.16 4.82 -20.68
CA GLY A 227 15.30 5.88 -21.22
C GLY A 227 15.85 7.27 -20.94
N ASP A 228 15.20 8.29 -21.50
CA ASP A 228 15.63 9.68 -21.36
C ASP A 228 14.58 10.56 -20.65
N SER A 229 15.05 11.64 -20.04
CA SER A 229 14.22 12.59 -19.30
C SER A 229 13.13 13.24 -20.17
N ALA A 230 13.40 13.44 -21.46
CA ALA A 230 12.45 14.08 -22.37
C ALA A 230 11.29 13.12 -22.73
N ALA A 231 11.55 11.82 -22.92
CA ALA A 231 10.53 10.80 -23.10
C ALA A 231 9.64 10.70 -21.85
N ILE A 232 10.25 10.63 -20.67
CA ILE A 232 9.54 10.58 -19.39
C ILE A 232 8.64 11.81 -19.20
N ALA A 233 9.18 13.03 -19.41
CA ALA A 233 8.40 14.26 -19.28
C ALA A 233 7.22 14.32 -20.25
N ARG A 234 7.41 13.87 -21.51
CA ARG A 234 6.32 13.76 -22.50
C ARG A 234 5.28 12.75 -22.10
N ALA A 235 5.69 11.60 -21.56
CA ALA A 235 4.80 10.52 -21.14
C ALA A 235 3.93 10.92 -19.92
N VAL A 236 4.51 11.56 -18.91
CA VAL A 236 3.75 12.13 -17.78
C VAL A 236 2.67 13.09 -18.28
N ARG A 237 3.02 14.02 -19.18
CA ARG A 237 2.04 14.97 -19.74
C ARG A 237 0.99 14.27 -20.61
N PHE A 238 1.37 13.20 -21.30
CA PHE A 238 0.45 12.39 -22.10
C PHE A 238 -0.55 11.68 -21.18
N ALA A 239 -0.09 11.01 -20.12
CA ALA A 239 -0.94 10.35 -19.13
C ALA A 239 -2.01 11.30 -18.56
N VAL A 240 -1.61 12.51 -18.14
CA VAL A 240 -2.52 13.55 -17.64
C VAL A 240 -3.56 13.97 -18.68
N ARG A 241 -3.16 14.18 -19.95
CA ARG A 241 -4.09 14.55 -21.03
C ARG A 241 -5.09 13.44 -21.38
N HIS A 242 -4.73 12.20 -21.09
CA HIS A 242 -5.59 11.04 -21.30
C HIS A 242 -6.26 10.55 -20.00
N HIS A 243 -6.33 11.45 -19.00
CA HIS A 243 -7.11 11.25 -17.77
C HIS A 243 -6.66 10.03 -16.94
N ALA A 244 -5.35 9.78 -16.87
CA ALA A 244 -4.84 8.83 -15.89
C ALA A 244 -5.14 9.34 -14.46
N ASP A 245 -5.56 8.43 -13.59
CA ASP A 245 -5.74 8.71 -12.16
C ASP A 245 -4.42 8.57 -11.40
N VAL A 246 -3.63 7.56 -11.78
CA VAL A 246 -2.33 7.23 -11.19
C VAL A 246 -1.28 7.09 -12.28
N ILE A 247 -0.09 7.57 -12.03
CA ILE A 247 1.12 7.38 -12.85
C ILE A 247 2.12 6.58 -12.03
N ASN A 248 2.50 5.40 -12.52
CA ASN A 248 3.55 4.57 -11.95
C ASN A 248 4.86 4.78 -12.68
N LEU A 249 5.92 5.14 -11.93
CA LEU A 249 7.29 5.35 -12.39
C LEU A 249 8.22 4.34 -11.69
N SER A 250 8.25 3.10 -12.19
CA SER A 250 9.20 2.08 -11.73
C SER A 250 10.56 2.28 -12.40
N LEU A 251 11.14 3.46 -12.24
CA LEU A 251 12.42 3.88 -12.83
C LEU A 251 13.10 4.92 -11.94
N GLU A 252 14.40 5.07 -12.10
CA GLU A 252 15.21 6.01 -11.37
C GLU A 252 16.24 6.70 -12.29
N PHE A 253 16.65 7.90 -11.91
CA PHE A 253 17.86 8.53 -12.44
C PHE A 253 19.06 8.19 -11.56
N PRO A 254 20.28 8.22 -12.11
CA PRO A 254 21.49 8.07 -11.30
C PRO A 254 21.49 8.98 -10.06
N ALA A 255 22.06 8.52 -8.96
CA ALA A 255 22.03 9.21 -7.65
C ALA A 255 22.60 10.64 -7.70
N GLU A 256 23.52 10.91 -8.61
CA GLU A 256 24.18 12.22 -8.80
C GLU A 256 23.25 13.26 -9.43
N VAL A 257 22.17 12.82 -10.10
CA VAL A 257 21.27 13.73 -10.82
C VAL A 257 20.56 14.66 -9.84
N ARG A 258 20.68 15.96 -10.14
CA ARG A 258 20.08 17.04 -9.35
C ARG A 258 18.82 17.57 -10.01
N SER A 259 17.95 18.17 -9.22
CA SER A 259 16.69 18.76 -9.70
C SER A 259 16.87 19.75 -10.87
N ALA A 260 17.99 20.48 -10.89
CA ALA A 260 18.31 21.44 -11.95
C ALA A 260 18.62 20.78 -13.30
N GLU A 261 18.92 19.49 -13.33
CA GLU A 261 19.31 18.74 -14.54
C GLU A 261 18.13 18.05 -15.21
N ILE A 262 16.98 17.93 -14.49
CA ILE A 262 15.74 17.31 -14.99
C ILE A 262 14.53 18.24 -14.86
N PRO A 263 14.63 19.54 -15.22
CA PRO A 263 13.58 20.53 -14.97
C PRO A 263 12.26 20.18 -15.68
N ASP A 264 12.32 19.55 -16.85
CA ASP A 264 11.13 19.16 -17.62
C ASP A 264 10.38 18.02 -16.98
N VAL A 265 11.06 17.01 -16.41
CA VAL A 265 10.45 15.91 -15.64
C VAL A 265 9.74 16.47 -14.41
N LEU A 266 10.43 17.31 -13.64
CA LEU A 266 9.84 17.93 -12.45
C LEU A 266 8.68 18.87 -12.79
N SER A 267 8.75 19.58 -13.91
CA SER A 267 7.65 20.40 -14.41
C SER A 267 6.43 19.54 -14.82
N ALA A 268 6.66 18.38 -15.44
CA ALA A 268 5.61 17.44 -15.81
C ALA A 268 4.95 16.80 -14.58
N ILE A 269 5.72 16.43 -13.56
CA ILE A 269 5.21 15.91 -12.27
C ILE A 269 4.35 16.97 -11.58
N ARG A 270 4.84 18.21 -11.46
CA ARG A 270 4.02 19.30 -10.89
C ARG A 270 2.74 19.58 -11.71
N TYR A 271 2.78 19.36 -13.01
CA TYR A 271 1.58 19.46 -13.85
C TYR A 271 0.59 18.34 -13.53
N ALA A 272 1.05 17.10 -13.37
CA ALA A 272 0.23 15.96 -12.98
C ALA A 272 -0.48 16.23 -11.63
N HIS A 273 0.28 16.62 -10.62
CA HIS A 273 -0.25 16.96 -9.30
C HIS A 273 -1.35 18.06 -9.35
N ARG A 274 -1.12 19.16 -10.11
CA ARG A 274 -2.13 20.21 -10.27
C ARG A 274 -3.39 19.76 -11.01
N ARG A 275 -3.34 18.61 -11.66
CA ARG A 275 -4.47 17.99 -12.37
C ARG A 275 -5.07 16.82 -11.59
N CYS A 276 -4.76 16.73 -10.30
CA CYS A 276 -5.20 15.67 -9.39
C CYS A 276 -4.81 14.26 -9.86
N VAL A 277 -3.66 14.11 -10.53
CA VAL A 277 -3.10 12.81 -10.90
C VAL A 277 -2.02 12.45 -9.90
N VAL A 278 -2.17 11.29 -9.27
CA VAL A 278 -1.19 10.74 -8.31
C VAL A 278 0.02 10.24 -9.07
N VAL A 279 1.21 10.56 -8.58
CA VAL A 279 2.47 10.04 -9.13
C VAL A 279 3.15 9.20 -8.05
N VAL A 280 3.45 7.96 -8.38
CA VAL A 280 4.15 7.00 -7.51
C VAL A 280 5.46 6.63 -8.18
N ALA A 281 6.56 6.61 -7.44
CA ALA A 281 7.86 6.28 -8.00
C ALA A 281 8.71 5.42 -7.06
N ALA A 282 9.56 4.59 -7.66
CA ALA A 282 10.56 3.78 -7.00
C ALA A 282 11.65 4.64 -6.35
N ALA A 283 12.00 4.36 -5.08
CA ALA A 283 13.00 5.13 -4.32
C ALA A 283 14.43 5.01 -4.86
N GLY A 284 14.71 3.93 -5.59
CA GLY A 284 16.03 3.61 -6.14
C GLY A 284 16.68 2.38 -5.50
N ASN A 285 17.68 1.81 -6.19
CA ASN A 285 18.27 0.50 -5.86
C ASN A 285 19.80 0.58 -5.70
N GLN A 286 20.31 1.66 -5.14
CA GLN A 286 21.77 1.88 -4.97
C GLN A 286 22.25 1.69 -3.52
N THR A 287 21.38 1.19 -2.60
CA THR A 287 21.72 1.13 -1.17
C THR A 287 22.09 2.51 -0.59
N ASP A 288 21.48 3.58 -1.10
CA ASP A 288 21.79 4.97 -0.72
C ASP A 288 20.84 5.45 0.39
N VAL A 289 21.34 6.34 1.24
CA VAL A 289 20.56 7.08 2.25
C VAL A 289 19.82 8.29 1.65
N ALA A 290 19.70 8.34 0.34
CA ALA A 290 18.98 9.35 -0.40
C ALA A 290 18.09 8.73 -1.48
N VAL A 291 16.80 9.04 -1.41
CA VAL A 291 15.83 8.67 -2.45
C VAL A 291 16.25 9.26 -3.80
N ALA A 292 16.23 8.46 -4.87
CA ALA A 292 16.57 8.89 -6.22
C ALA A 292 15.45 9.74 -6.86
N TYR A 293 15.77 10.51 -7.90
CA TYR A 293 14.75 11.08 -8.76
C TYR A 293 14.18 10.01 -9.72
N PRO A 294 12.87 10.05 -10.06
CA PRO A 294 11.91 11.12 -9.76
C PRO A 294 11.24 11.02 -8.39
N ALA A 295 11.40 9.94 -7.64
CA ALA A 295 10.73 9.72 -6.36
C ALA A 295 11.00 10.85 -5.33
N ARG A 296 12.24 11.36 -5.27
CA ARG A 296 12.60 12.48 -4.39
C ARG A 296 11.89 13.82 -4.71
N ALA A 297 11.15 13.92 -5.80
CA ALA A 297 10.44 15.15 -6.15
C ALA A 297 9.26 15.40 -5.22
N GLN A 298 8.94 16.67 -4.96
CA GLN A 298 7.69 17.00 -4.28
C GLN A 298 6.49 16.50 -5.08
N SER A 299 5.45 16.07 -4.40
CA SER A 299 4.22 15.57 -5.03
C SER A 299 4.38 14.24 -5.78
N VAL A 300 5.32 13.43 -5.33
CA VAL A 300 5.51 12.04 -5.74
C VAL A 300 5.49 11.19 -4.49
N ILE A 301 4.77 10.11 -4.49
CA ILE A 301 4.84 9.10 -3.41
C ILE A 301 6.08 8.24 -3.68
N ALA A 302 7.09 8.40 -2.84
CA ALA A 302 8.35 7.67 -2.93
C ALA A 302 8.22 6.32 -2.21
N VAL A 303 8.54 5.24 -2.91
CA VAL A 303 8.31 3.88 -2.40
C VAL A 303 9.61 3.12 -2.25
N GLY A 304 9.95 2.74 -1.00
CA GLY A 304 11.03 1.82 -0.65
C GLY A 304 10.61 0.36 -0.78
N ALA A 305 11.59 -0.53 -0.70
CA ALA A 305 11.37 -1.96 -0.83
C ALA A 305 11.55 -2.72 0.49
N THR A 306 10.62 -3.66 0.76
CA THR A 306 10.75 -4.66 1.82
C THR A 306 10.83 -6.07 1.25
N THR A 307 11.41 -6.98 2.04
CA THR A 307 11.53 -8.42 1.78
C THR A 307 10.31 -9.17 2.35
N GLU A 308 10.27 -10.49 2.17
CA GLU A 308 9.23 -11.36 2.73
C GLU A 308 9.22 -11.43 4.26
N THR A 309 10.30 -11.01 4.91
CA THR A 309 10.41 -10.92 6.37
C THR A 309 9.96 -9.57 6.92
N GLY A 310 9.62 -8.62 6.04
CA GLY A 310 9.23 -7.26 6.41
C GLY A 310 10.42 -6.32 6.62
N CYS A 311 11.64 -6.80 6.46
CA CYS A 311 12.86 -6.01 6.57
C CYS A 311 13.05 -5.08 5.35
N GLN A 312 13.86 -4.05 5.49
CA GLN A 312 14.31 -3.28 4.32
C GLN A 312 15.11 -4.21 3.40
N ALA A 313 14.85 -4.16 2.09
CA ALA A 313 15.69 -4.85 1.13
C ALA A 313 17.08 -4.18 1.03
N ASP A 314 18.13 -4.98 0.89
CA ASP A 314 19.54 -4.54 0.94
C ASP A 314 19.89 -3.48 -0.11
N TYR A 315 19.25 -3.53 -1.27
CA TYR A 315 19.42 -2.57 -2.37
C TYR A 315 18.60 -1.28 -2.19
N SER A 316 17.57 -1.27 -1.32
CA SER A 316 16.60 -0.16 -1.28
C SER A 316 17.22 1.15 -0.82
N ASN A 317 17.07 2.19 -1.62
CA ASN A 317 17.35 3.55 -1.15
C ASN A 317 16.38 3.94 -0.03
N SER A 318 16.83 4.83 0.85
CA SER A 318 16.14 5.22 2.08
C SER A 318 16.31 6.72 2.36
N GLY A 319 15.89 7.20 3.53
CA GLY A 319 16.11 8.57 3.99
C GLY A 319 14.87 9.46 3.92
N ARG A 320 15.04 10.72 4.31
CA ARG A 320 13.99 11.70 4.66
C ARG A 320 12.88 11.96 3.63
N ARG A 321 13.02 11.49 2.39
CA ARG A 321 12.04 11.68 1.31
C ARG A 321 11.38 10.38 0.91
N LEU A 322 11.54 9.36 1.73
CA LEU A 322 10.81 8.12 1.59
C LEU A 322 9.45 8.28 2.27
N ASP A 323 8.37 8.05 1.53
CA ASP A 323 7.02 8.24 2.07
C ASP A 323 6.47 6.94 2.66
N VAL A 324 6.64 5.83 1.94
CA VAL A 324 6.20 4.50 2.39
C VAL A 324 7.11 3.39 1.86
N SER A 325 6.98 2.20 2.43
CA SER A 325 7.60 0.98 1.90
C SER A 325 6.55 -0.02 1.44
N ALA A 326 6.92 -0.84 0.45
CA ALA A 326 6.08 -1.89 -0.10
C ALA A 326 6.94 -3.13 -0.42
N PRO A 327 6.35 -4.33 -0.60
CA PRO A 327 7.07 -5.51 -0.99
C PRO A 327 7.84 -5.32 -2.30
N GLY A 328 9.15 -5.43 -2.26
CA GLY A 328 10.06 -5.34 -3.40
C GLY A 328 10.84 -6.62 -3.64
N GLY A 329 10.88 -7.51 -2.64
CA GLY A 329 11.65 -8.76 -2.68
C GLY A 329 13.13 -8.57 -2.42
N GLY A 330 13.88 -9.63 -2.55
CA GLY A 330 15.33 -9.63 -2.34
C GLY A 330 15.75 -10.02 -0.93
N VAL A 331 16.99 -9.76 -0.62
CA VAL A 331 17.65 -10.10 0.65
C VAL A 331 17.49 -8.98 1.66
N ASP A 332 17.45 -9.31 2.93
CA ASP A 332 17.37 -8.32 4.00
C ASP A 332 18.63 -7.44 4.05
N ALA A 333 18.44 -6.17 4.31
CA ALA A 333 19.56 -5.27 4.55
C ALA A 333 20.35 -5.71 5.79
N PRO A 334 21.70 -5.53 5.82
CA PRO A 334 22.54 -5.92 6.94
C PRO A 334 22.37 -4.95 8.13
N ASN A 335 21.23 -4.97 8.75
CA ASN A 335 20.89 -4.15 9.89
C ASN A 335 19.90 -4.90 10.80
N ASP A 336 19.99 -4.61 12.07
CA ASP A 336 19.34 -5.34 13.15
C ASP A 336 17.90 -4.90 13.41
N ASP A 337 17.30 -4.07 12.52
CA ASP A 337 15.95 -3.54 12.73
C ASP A 337 15.01 -3.86 11.56
N SER A 338 14.03 -4.69 11.79
CA SER A 338 12.82 -4.75 10.97
C SER A 338 11.82 -3.66 11.41
N ALA A 339 10.86 -3.37 10.55
CA ALA A 339 9.79 -2.45 10.89
C ALA A 339 8.90 -2.97 12.05
N TRP A 340 8.96 -4.26 12.38
CA TRP A 340 8.05 -4.92 13.33
C TRP A 340 8.71 -5.93 14.26
N ASP A 341 9.83 -6.51 13.89
CA ASP A 341 10.56 -7.48 14.72
C ASP A 341 12.03 -7.56 14.30
N ILE A 342 12.89 -6.97 15.10
CA ILE A 342 14.34 -6.88 14.91
C ILE A 342 14.99 -8.27 14.74
N ALA A 343 14.42 -9.31 15.35
CA ALA A 343 14.98 -10.65 15.37
C ALA A 343 14.86 -11.40 14.02
N HIS A 344 14.12 -10.87 13.05
CA HIS A 344 13.81 -11.56 11.80
C HIS A 344 14.66 -11.15 10.60
N CYS A 345 15.42 -10.05 10.68
CA CYS A 345 16.26 -9.62 9.55
C CYS A 345 17.51 -10.46 9.46
N ASP A 346 17.64 -11.24 8.40
CA ASP A 346 18.77 -12.14 8.15
C ASP A 346 19.39 -11.86 6.76
N PRO A 347 20.47 -11.06 6.69
CA PRO A 347 21.10 -10.72 5.42
C PRO A 347 21.80 -11.92 4.74
N ASP A 348 21.99 -13.03 5.47
CA ASP A 348 22.57 -14.26 4.92
C ASP A 348 21.51 -15.22 4.35
N ALA A 349 20.21 -14.95 4.61
CA ALA A 349 19.12 -15.73 4.03
C ALA A 349 18.92 -15.42 2.55
N SER A 350 18.53 -16.43 1.77
CA SER A 350 18.12 -16.21 0.38
C SER A 350 16.73 -15.58 0.34
N GLY A 351 16.63 -14.36 -0.17
CA GLY A 351 15.36 -13.65 -0.31
C GLY A 351 14.46 -14.17 -1.44
N LEU A 352 13.17 -13.90 -1.33
CA LEU A 352 12.20 -14.23 -2.36
C LEU A 352 11.97 -13.03 -3.31
N PRO A 353 11.90 -13.26 -4.63
CA PRO A 353 11.53 -12.22 -5.58
C PRO A 353 10.03 -11.94 -5.52
N ILE A 354 9.60 -10.89 -6.21
CA ILE A 354 8.18 -10.65 -6.52
C ILE A 354 7.79 -11.50 -7.74
N PHE A 355 6.77 -12.34 -7.57
CA PHE A 355 6.30 -13.24 -8.63
C PHE A 355 5.17 -12.63 -9.44
N GLN A 356 5.48 -12.32 -10.71
CA GLN A 356 4.48 -11.92 -11.72
C GLN A 356 4.83 -12.51 -13.08
N GLN A 357 3.83 -12.68 -13.95
CA GLN A 357 4.08 -13.19 -15.28
C GLN A 357 4.75 -12.14 -16.15
N THR A 358 5.91 -12.49 -16.68
CA THR A 358 6.63 -11.72 -17.70
C THR A 358 7.43 -12.64 -18.61
N PHE A 359 8.42 -12.10 -19.33
CA PHE A 359 9.24 -12.88 -20.25
C PHE A 359 10.21 -13.81 -19.51
N ILE A 360 10.44 -14.99 -20.09
CA ILE A 360 11.47 -15.95 -19.70
C ILE A 360 12.41 -16.20 -20.88
N HIS A 361 13.62 -16.66 -20.60
CA HIS A 361 14.64 -17.04 -21.58
C HIS A 361 15.00 -15.94 -22.60
N GLY A 362 14.88 -14.66 -22.22
CA GLY A 362 15.25 -13.52 -23.06
C GLY A 362 14.37 -13.30 -24.30
N GLY A 363 13.17 -13.87 -24.32
CA GLY A 363 12.32 -13.84 -25.51
C GLY A 363 10.95 -13.20 -25.28
N VAL A 364 10.57 -12.23 -26.12
CA VAL A 364 9.26 -11.53 -26.09
C VAL A 364 8.04 -12.38 -26.45
N ARG A 365 8.19 -13.69 -26.51
CA ARG A 365 7.13 -14.65 -26.89
C ARG A 365 6.92 -15.76 -25.87
N GLN A 366 7.83 -15.89 -24.93
CA GLN A 366 7.80 -16.91 -23.88
C GLN A 366 7.52 -16.24 -22.55
N PHE A 367 6.49 -16.70 -21.87
CA PHE A 367 6.02 -16.14 -20.63
C PHE A 367 6.10 -17.14 -19.50
N GLY A 368 6.42 -16.67 -18.30
CA GLY A 368 6.52 -17.47 -17.08
C GLY A 368 6.72 -16.58 -15.86
N LEU A 369 7.19 -17.18 -14.78
CA LEU A 369 7.45 -16.51 -13.52
C LEU A 369 8.96 -16.55 -13.22
N PRO A 370 9.74 -15.62 -13.78
CA PRO A 370 11.19 -15.57 -13.51
C PRO A 370 11.46 -15.24 -12.03
N ARG A 371 12.60 -15.72 -11.51
CA ARG A 371 12.99 -15.55 -10.11
C ARG A 371 14.07 -14.48 -9.92
N ILE A 372 14.00 -13.42 -10.71
CA ILE A 372 15.02 -12.36 -10.75
C ILE A 372 14.44 -10.96 -10.55
N TYR A 373 13.12 -10.85 -10.32
CA TYR A 373 12.46 -9.55 -10.18
C TYR A 373 12.40 -9.17 -8.71
N GLU A 374 13.33 -8.33 -8.32
CA GLU A 374 13.41 -7.63 -7.04
C GLU A 374 13.78 -6.16 -7.31
N GLY A 375 13.40 -5.26 -6.44
CA GLY A 375 13.67 -3.84 -6.61
C GLY A 375 12.56 -2.93 -6.07
N THR A 376 12.89 -1.69 -5.81
CA THR A 376 11.91 -0.65 -5.54
C THR A 376 10.95 -0.44 -6.73
N SER A 377 11.38 -0.86 -7.93
CA SER A 377 10.54 -0.95 -9.13
C SER A 377 9.40 -1.96 -9.00
N MET A 378 9.56 -3.02 -8.18
CA MET A 378 8.50 -3.98 -7.87
C MET A 378 7.64 -3.51 -6.69
N ALA A 379 8.17 -2.66 -5.81
CA ALA A 379 7.46 -2.05 -4.69
C ALA A 379 6.46 -0.97 -5.16
N ALA A 380 6.88 -0.05 -6.00
CA ALA A 380 6.06 1.07 -6.49
C ALA A 380 4.69 0.68 -7.08
N PRO A 381 4.54 -0.39 -7.89
CA PRO A 381 3.25 -0.80 -8.42
C PRO A 381 2.26 -1.28 -7.35
N HIS A 382 2.69 -1.74 -6.17
CA HIS A 382 1.80 -2.05 -5.06
C HIS A 382 1.08 -0.78 -4.57
N VAL A 383 1.82 0.30 -4.36
CA VAL A 383 1.27 1.60 -3.95
C VAL A 383 0.37 2.18 -5.05
N SER A 384 0.79 2.10 -6.31
CA SER A 384 -0.01 2.54 -7.45
C SER A 384 -1.35 1.82 -7.54
N ALA A 385 -1.37 0.52 -7.27
CA ALA A 385 -2.58 -0.28 -7.27
C ALA A 385 -3.49 0.03 -6.07
N ILE A 386 -2.94 0.27 -4.88
CA ILE A 386 -3.72 0.71 -3.70
C ILE A 386 -4.34 2.09 -3.97
N ALA A 387 -3.58 3.03 -4.54
CA ALA A 387 -4.11 4.33 -4.95
C ALA A 387 -5.28 4.17 -5.96
N ALA A 388 -5.15 3.24 -6.91
CA ALA A 388 -6.23 2.92 -7.85
C ALA A 388 -7.47 2.33 -7.16
N LEU A 389 -7.30 1.46 -6.17
CA LEU A 389 -8.40 0.93 -5.35
C LEU A 389 -9.10 2.05 -4.57
N LEU A 390 -8.36 2.94 -3.93
CA LEU A 390 -8.90 4.08 -3.18
C LEU A 390 -9.71 5.03 -4.06
N ILE A 391 -9.19 5.37 -5.25
CA ILE A 391 -9.88 6.23 -6.21
C ILE A 391 -11.16 5.54 -6.71
N ALA A 392 -11.07 4.28 -7.12
CA ALA A 392 -12.20 3.54 -7.67
C ALA A 392 -13.34 3.34 -6.67
N THR A 393 -13.02 3.13 -5.39
CA THR A 393 -14.00 2.94 -4.31
C THR A 393 -14.61 4.27 -3.84
N GLY A 394 -14.01 5.40 -4.17
CA GLY A 394 -14.42 6.71 -3.66
C GLY A 394 -14.27 6.84 -2.15
N ARG A 395 -13.42 6.02 -1.51
CA ARG A 395 -13.21 6.00 -0.06
C ARG A 395 -12.84 7.36 0.52
N LEU A 396 -12.09 8.16 -0.24
CA LEU A 396 -11.67 9.52 0.11
C LEU A 396 -12.51 10.60 -0.61
N GLY A 397 -13.69 10.24 -1.12
CA GLY A 397 -14.53 11.11 -1.93
C GLY A 397 -14.33 10.88 -3.44
N ALA A 398 -15.13 11.60 -4.25
CA ALA A 398 -15.15 11.37 -5.70
C ALA A 398 -13.87 11.81 -6.43
N HIS A 399 -13.15 12.78 -5.88
CA HIS A 399 -11.95 13.36 -6.50
C HIS A 399 -10.93 13.74 -5.40
N PRO A 400 -10.30 12.78 -4.73
CA PRO A 400 -9.28 13.09 -3.74
C PRO A 400 -8.08 13.77 -4.40
N SER A 401 -7.49 14.73 -3.72
CA SER A 401 -6.23 15.30 -4.17
C SER A 401 -5.08 14.29 -4.00
N PRO A 402 -3.98 14.39 -4.76
CA PRO A 402 -2.82 13.55 -4.57
C PRO A 402 -2.27 13.58 -3.14
N GLY A 403 -2.27 14.76 -2.49
CA GLY A 403 -1.81 14.89 -1.12
C GLY A 403 -2.73 14.22 -0.08
N GLU A 404 -4.05 14.23 -0.27
CA GLU A 404 -4.98 13.48 0.59
C GLU A 404 -4.78 11.98 0.44
N LEU A 405 -4.53 11.50 -0.78
CA LEU A 405 -4.22 10.10 -1.06
C LEU A 405 -2.90 9.66 -0.41
N GLU A 406 -1.84 10.45 -0.58
CA GLU A 406 -0.53 10.26 0.03
C GLU A 406 -0.66 10.16 1.55
N GLN A 407 -1.22 11.19 2.21
CA GLN A 407 -1.43 11.22 3.65
C GLN A 407 -2.26 10.03 4.17
N HIS A 408 -3.28 9.61 3.41
CA HIS A 408 -4.09 8.47 3.79
C HIS A 408 -3.33 7.14 3.71
N ILE A 409 -2.57 6.92 2.64
CA ILE A 409 -1.71 5.73 2.49
C ILE A 409 -0.66 5.68 3.61
N GLU A 410 -0.02 6.83 3.93
CA GLU A 410 0.92 6.94 5.04
C GLU A 410 0.27 6.65 6.40
N ALA A 411 -0.89 7.26 6.67
CA ALA A 411 -1.61 7.10 7.94
C ALA A 411 -2.12 5.67 8.17
N THR A 412 -2.39 4.92 7.11
CA THR A 412 -2.90 3.54 7.15
C THR A 412 -1.81 2.49 6.96
N ALA A 413 -0.57 2.89 6.71
CA ALA A 413 0.58 2.00 6.68
C ALA A 413 0.81 1.39 8.06
N ARG A 414 1.39 0.19 8.10
CA ARG A 414 1.87 -0.43 9.34
C ARG A 414 3.05 0.40 9.83
N GLN A 415 2.83 1.15 10.90
CA GLN A 415 3.78 2.12 11.43
C GLN A 415 5.09 1.49 11.86
N THR A 416 6.16 2.25 11.75
CA THR A 416 7.54 1.84 12.09
C THR A 416 8.17 2.86 13.04
N GLU A 417 9.14 2.42 13.82
CA GLU A 417 9.98 3.31 14.64
C GLU A 417 11.15 3.91 13.83
N ASN A 418 11.38 3.43 12.59
CA ASN A 418 12.48 3.87 11.74
C ASN A 418 12.00 4.50 10.40
N PRO A 419 11.47 5.73 10.45
CA PRO A 419 10.91 6.38 9.26
C PRO A 419 11.96 6.74 8.19
N ASP A 420 13.23 6.84 8.55
CA ASP A 420 14.29 7.08 7.56
C ASP A 420 14.51 5.85 6.65
N ARG A 421 14.16 4.64 7.12
CA ARG A 421 14.29 3.39 6.36
C ARG A 421 13.02 2.95 5.66
N TYR A 422 11.87 3.19 6.29
CA TYR A 422 10.59 2.63 5.85
C TYR A 422 9.53 3.69 5.48
N GLY A 423 9.88 5.00 5.59
CA GLY A 423 8.88 6.05 5.52
C GLY A 423 7.86 5.93 6.66
N ALA A 424 6.58 6.11 6.35
CA ALA A 424 5.50 5.87 7.32
C ALA A 424 5.30 4.39 7.67
N GLY A 425 5.91 3.47 6.92
CA GLY A 425 5.85 2.03 7.16
C GLY A 425 5.45 1.22 5.94
N LEU A 426 5.17 -0.09 6.16
CA LEU A 426 4.70 -0.99 5.12
C LEU A 426 3.23 -0.72 4.81
N ILE A 427 2.92 -0.52 3.55
CA ILE A 427 1.55 -0.31 3.08
C ILE A 427 0.61 -1.46 3.44
N ASP A 428 -0.64 -1.13 3.74
CA ASP A 428 -1.70 -2.08 4.07
C ASP A 428 -2.96 -1.74 3.26
N ALA A 429 -3.27 -2.56 2.27
CA ALA A 429 -4.39 -2.31 1.36
C ALA A 429 -5.75 -2.42 2.06
N ALA A 430 -5.88 -3.31 3.04
CA ALA A 430 -7.11 -3.45 3.81
C ALA A 430 -7.32 -2.25 4.74
N ALA A 431 -6.28 -1.82 5.45
CA ALA A 431 -6.33 -0.63 6.31
C ALA A 431 -6.67 0.63 5.50
N ALA A 432 -6.11 0.76 4.29
CA ALA A 432 -6.40 1.89 3.42
C ALA A 432 -7.87 1.96 2.96
N LEU A 433 -8.55 0.82 2.83
CA LEU A 433 -9.95 0.74 2.39
C LEU A 433 -10.98 0.73 3.54
N ARG A 434 -10.55 0.55 4.79
CA ARG A 434 -11.41 0.68 5.99
C ARG A 434 -11.67 2.15 6.30
#